data_966fb54b217128062ccc7bc02597d254
#
_entry.id   966fb54b217128062ccc7bc02597d254
#
_cell.length_a   1.000
_cell.length_b   1.000
_cell.length_c   1.000
_cell.angle_alpha   90.00
_cell.angle_beta   90.00
_cell.angle_gamma   90.00
#
_symmetry.space_group_name_H-M   'P 1'
#
loop_
_entity.id
_entity.type
_entity.pdbx_description
1 polymer ?
#
loop_
_entity_poly.entity_id
_entity_poly.type
_entity_poly.pdbx_seq_one_letter_code
_entity_poly.pdbx_strand_id
1 'polypeptide(L)'
;MKTVLLTIVSTFTFCVTVQAQDLTIPPKKYADSIQLEKAPSRLNQEFPLSDQKNSGKWKLLKEYSDEFDSKTLNETKWFPNNPKWKGRAPTYFHPSNVSLEKGELVIKVNKHDNEQLPKDFTHSTGFIKSKKQFLYGYFEAECKLMDAPWVSGFWMTNVDKDWWTEIDICENAPGVVYNRHDLNSNIHVFKSPADQGDVKAHFSRTIKYYFPKELQADYHVWGLEWTAEFIRFYIDGILFREAPNTHWHQPLEVNFNCESNKWFGALPDDKRLDGEFHVKYFRAWDHK
;
A
#
# COMPACT_ATOMS: atom_id res chain seq x y z
N MET A 1 11.60 68.20 52.34
CA MET A 1 11.30 66.76 52.35
C MET A 1 10.49 66.44 51.11
N LYS A 2 11.10 65.82 50.13
CA LYS A 2 10.41 65.35 48.90
C LYS A 2 10.14 63.86 49.06
N THR A 3 8.86 63.51 49.10
CA THR A 3 8.38 62.12 49.16
C THR A 3 8.43 61.52 47.74
N VAL A 4 9.19 60.47 47.55
CA VAL A 4 9.23 59.70 46.30
C VAL A 4 8.25 58.57 46.45
N LEU A 5 7.22 58.52 45.56
CA LEU A 5 6.28 57.46 45.45
C LEU A 5 6.88 56.38 44.50
N LEU A 6 7.12 55.17 45.02
CA LEU A 6 7.59 54.05 44.22
C LEU A 6 6.38 53.23 43.72
N THR A 7 6.13 53.29 42.43
CA THR A 7 5.07 52.47 41.79
C THR A 7 5.62 51.11 41.43
N ILE A 8 5.14 50.06 42.09
CA ILE A 8 5.49 48.67 41.78
C ILE A 8 4.55 48.19 40.64
N VAL A 9 5.11 47.99 39.46
CA VAL A 9 4.39 47.37 38.32
C VAL A 9 4.53 45.86 38.46
N SER A 10 3.45 45.17 38.82
CA SER A 10 3.38 43.70 38.88
C SER A 10 3.05 43.19 37.49
N THR A 11 4.03 42.56 36.81
CA THR A 11 3.82 41.83 35.56
C THR A 11 3.28 40.45 35.88
N PHE A 12 2.00 40.23 35.65
CA PHE A 12 1.39 38.88 35.64
C PHE A 12 1.79 38.14 34.37
N THR A 13 2.71 37.19 34.48
CA THR A 13 3.01 36.24 33.42
C THR A 13 1.96 35.14 33.43
N PHE A 14 1.04 35.22 32.46
CA PHE A 14 0.11 34.13 32.22
C PHE A 14 0.89 32.97 31.60
N CYS A 15 1.17 31.92 32.42
CA CYS A 15 1.67 30.66 31.93
C CYS A 15 0.48 29.87 31.36
N VAL A 16 0.30 29.91 30.02
CA VAL A 16 -0.67 29.04 29.35
C VAL A 16 -0.05 27.63 29.33
N THR A 17 -0.42 26.79 30.27
CA THR A 17 -0.16 25.36 30.18
C THR A 17 -1.06 24.78 29.12
N VAL A 18 -0.52 24.58 27.91
CA VAL A 18 -1.16 23.73 26.90
C VAL A 18 -1.07 22.32 27.46
N GLN A 19 -2.17 21.81 28.02
CA GLN A 19 -2.31 20.39 28.29
C GLN A 19 -2.28 19.69 26.90
N ALA A 20 -1.20 18.99 26.62
CA ALA A 20 -1.19 18.02 25.55
C ALA A 20 -2.31 17.02 25.87
N GLN A 21 -3.36 17.02 25.06
CA GLN A 21 -4.34 15.93 25.09
C GLN A 21 -3.54 14.66 24.80
N ASP A 22 -3.38 13.85 25.82
CA ASP A 22 -2.83 12.50 25.70
C ASP A 22 -3.85 11.68 24.91
N LEU A 23 -3.73 11.73 23.57
CA LEU A 23 -4.48 10.85 22.69
C LEU A 23 -3.92 9.45 22.94
N THR A 24 -4.47 8.80 23.97
CA THR A 24 -4.18 7.39 24.22
C THR A 24 -4.72 6.59 23.03
N ILE A 25 -3.83 6.36 22.05
CA ILE A 25 -4.10 5.46 20.95
C ILE A 25 -4.35 4.09 21.60
N PRO A 26 -5.52 3.47 21.42
CA PRO A 26 -5.79 2.19 22.02
C PRO A 26 -4.71 1.18 21.58
N PRO A 27 -4.25 0.29 22.46
CA PRO A 27 -3.20 -0.66 22.14
C PRO A 27 -3.61 -1.49 20.92
N LYS A 28 -2.77 -1.47 19.87
CA LYS A 28 -3.01 -2.23 18.64
C LYS A 28 -2.81 -3.72 18.93
N LYS A 29 -3.72 -4.53 18.40
CA LYS A 29 -3.59 -5.98 18.45
C LYS A 29 -2.92 -6.46 17.17
N TYR A 30 -1.72 -7.04 17.30
CA TYR A 30 -1.02 -7.72 16.22
C TYR A 30 -1.22 -9.24 16.33
N ALA A 31 -1.25 -9.91 15.19
CA ALA A 31 -1.32 -11.38 15.14
C ALA A 31 0.03 -11.98 15.57
N ASP A 32 1.14 -11.36 15.12
CA ASP A 32 2.51 -11.74 15.48
C ASP A 32 3.47 -10.59 15.15
N SER A 33 4.75 -10.77 15.46
CA SER A 33 5.86 -9.89 15.07
C SER A 33 6.72 -10.54 13.98
N ILE A 34 7.10 -9.74 12.98
CA ILE A 34 8.00 -10.21 11.91
C ILE A 34 9.41 -10.42 12.46
N GLN A 35 9.98 -11.58 12.15
CA GLN A 35 11.33 -11.98 12.58
C GLN A 35 12.33 -11.72 11.45
N LEU A 36 12.84 -10.47 11.38
CA LEU A 36 13.69 -9.99 10.27
C LEU A 36 14.98 -10.80 10.09
N GLU A 37 15.46 -11.45 11.13
CA GLU A 37 16.63 -12.34 11.09
C GLU A 37 16.39 -13.60 10.23
N LYS A 38 15.16 -13.92 9.91
CA LYS A 38 14.78 -15.03 9.02
C LYS A 38 14.75 -14.65 7.54
N ALA A 39 14.98 -13.38 7.20
CA ALA A 39 14.98 -12.92 5.81
C ALA A 39 16.08 -13.63 5.00
N PRO A 40 15.74 -14.31 3.89
CA PRO A 40 16.74 -14.91 3.02
C PRO A 40 17.53 -13.84 2.26
N SER A 41 18.76 -14.16 1.89
CA SER A 41 19.53 -13.35 0.96
C SER A 41 19.10 -13.63 -0.48
N ARG A 42 19.02 -12.57 -1.31
CA ARG A 42 18.77 -12.70 -2.75
C ARG A 42 20.03 -13.23 -3.45
N LEU A 43 20.00 -14.47 -3.88
CA LEU A 43 21.10 -15.13 -4.59
C LEU A 43 20.87 -15.15 -6.11
N ASN A 44 19.62 -15.18 -6.54
CA ASN A 44 19.22 -15.22 -7.94
C ASN A 44 18.01 -14.34 -8.19
N GLN A 45 18.11 -13.44 -9.16
CA GLN A 45 17.02 -12.54 -9.54
C GLN A 45 15.86 -13.24 -10.29
N GLU A 46 16.12 -14.41 -10.87
CA GLU A 46 15.10 -15.18 -11.60
C GLU A 46 14.17 -16.00 -10.68
N PHE A 47 14.44 -16.03 -9.37
CA PHE A 47 13.61 -16.76 -8.41
C PHE A 47 12.96 -15.83 -7.41
N PRO A 48 11.78 -16.19 -6.87
CA PRO A 48 11.17 -15.44 -5.76
C PRO A 48 12.13 -15.32 -4.58
N LEU A 49 12.10 -14.17 -3.88
CA LEU A 49 12.97 -13.98 -2.71
C LEU A 49 12.73 -15.04 -1.63
N SER A 50 11.49 -15.46 -1.46
CA SER A 50 11.11 -16.51 -0.49
C SER A 50 11.59 -17.93 -0.87
N ASP A 51 11.95 -18.15 -2.14
CA ASP A 51 12.35 -19.49 -2.65
C ASP A 51 13.59 -19.41 -3.57
N GLN A 52 14.73 -19.02 -3.00
CA GLN A 52 15.98 -18.86 -3.73
C GLN A 52 16.62 -20.20 -4.21
N LYS A 53 16.07 -21.34 -3.76
CA LYS A 53 16.42 -22.68 -4.25
C LYS A 53 15.52 -23.15 -5.39
N ASN A 54 14.49 -22.40 -5.70
CA ASN A 54 13.46 -22.73 -6.68
C ASN A 54 12.80 -24.09 -6.44
N SER A 55 12.51 -24.38 -5.18
CA SER A 55 11.83 -25.62 -4.77
C SER A 55 10.41 -25.71 -5.35
N GLY A 56 9.74 -24.57 -5.52
CA GLY A 56 8.43 -24.41 -6.17
C GLY A 56 8.48 -24.49 -7.70
N LYS A 57 9.66 -24.68 -8.31
CA LYS A 57 9.84 -24.77 -9.78
C LYS A 57 9.30 -23.54 -10.52
N TRP A 58 9.48 -22.37 -9.95
CA TRP A 58 9.03 -21.10 -10.51
C TRP A 58 9.71 -20.77 -11.83
N LYS A 59 8.94 -20.27 -12.77
CA LYS A 59 9.39 -19.73 -14.05
C LYS A 59 9.03 -18.25 -14.12
N LEU A 60 10.05 -17.38 -14.17
CA LEU A 60 9.86 -15.94 -14.31
C LEU A 60 9.15 -15.61 -15.64
N LEU A 61 8.05 -14.87 -15.56
CA LEU A 61 7.28 -14.37 -16.68
C LEU A 61 7.81 -12.99 -17.10
N LYS A 62 8.98 -12.96 -17.78
CA LYS A 62 9.69 -11.72 -18.16
C LYS A 62 8.84 -10.75 -18.98
N GLU A 63 7.94 -11.27 -19.81
CA GLU A 63 7.04 -10.47 -20.66
C GLU A 63 5.98 -9.70 -19.84
N TYR A 64 5.64 -10.18 -18.64
CA TYR A 64 4.66 -9.55 -17.76
C TYR A 64 5.29 -8.90 -16.52
N SER A 65 6.58 -9.14 -16.28
CA SER A 65 7.37 -8.48 -15.26
C SER A 65 7.86 -7.11 -15.77
N ASP A 66 8.17 -6.20 -14.86
CA ASP A 66 8.69 -4.87 -15.21
C ASP A 66 9.72 -4.41 -14.17
N GLU A 67 10.90 -4.04 -14.64
CA GLU A 67 11.98 -3.50 -13.82
C GLU A 67 11.92 -1.97 -13.71
N PHE A 68 10.93 -1.33 -14.37
CA PHE A 68 10.71 0.11 -14.41
C PHE A 68 11.93 0.95 -14.79
N ASP A 69 12.89 0.37 -15.52
CA ASP A 69 14.16 0.97 -15.92
C ASP A 69 14.10 1.77 -17.23
N SER A 70 12.92 1.83 -17.86
CA SER A 70 12.69 2.61 -19.07
C SER A 70 12.46 4.10 -18.77
N LYS A 71 12.40 4.95 -19.81
CA LYS A 71 12.14 6.39 -19.65
C LYS A 71 10.65 6.72 -19.40
N THR A 72 9.76 5.85 -19.88
CA THR A 72 8.30 6.03 -19.80
C THR A 72 7.64 4.71 -19.43
N LEU A 73 6.48 4.80 -18.81
CA LEU A 73 5.69 3.61 -18.45
C LEU A 73 5.40 2.77 -19.71
N ASN A 74 5.63 1.48 -19.61
CA ASN A 74 5.33 0.55 -20.71
C ASN A 74 3.83 0.32 -20.81
N GLU A 75 3.17 1.10 -21.67
CA GLU A 75 1.73 1.01 -21.87
C GLU A 75 1.25 -0.28 -22.58
N THR A 76 2.16 -1.15 -23.00
CA THR A 76 1.76 -2.50 -23.43
C THR A 76 1.47 -3.40 -22.24
N LYS A 77 2.09 -3.13 -21.08
CA LYS A 77 1.93 -3.85 -19.83
C LYS A 77 0.93 -3.19 -18.87
N TRP A 78 0.89 -1.86 -18.84
CA TRP A 78 0.18 -1.09 -17.84
C TRP A 78 -0.82 -0.09 -18.44
N PHE A 79 -1.93 0.10 -17.75
CA PHE A 79 -2.72 1.33 -17.87
C PHE A 79 -2.12 2.38 -16.93
N PRO A 80 -1.94 3.64 -17.37
CA PRO A 80 -1.37 4.71 -16.54
C PRO A 80 -2.37 5.28 -15.51
N ASN A 81 -3.54 4.70 -15.38
CA ASN A 81 -4.56 4.98 -14.38
C ASN A 81 -5.54 3.80 -14.30
N ASN A 82 -6.53 3.87 -13.39
CA ASN A 82 -7.63 2.91 -13.40
C ASN A 82 -8.73 3.38 -14.36
N PRO A 83 -9.04 2.63 -15.44
CA PRO A 83 -10.03 3.05 -16.42
C PRO A 83 -11.48 3.04 -15.91
N LYS A 84 -11.76 2.34 -14.80
CA LYS A 84 -13.11 2.15 -14.27
C LYS A 84 -13.35 2.85 -12.92
N TRP A 85 -12.30 3.24 -12.22
CA TRP A 85 -12.38 3.85 -10.90
C TRP A 85 -11.53 5.13 -10.83
N LYS A 86 -12.14 6.24 -10.43
CA LYS A 86 -11.52 7.57 -10.42
C LYS A 86 -10.70 7.88 -9.15
N GLY A 87 -10.73 7.01 -8.16
CA GLY A 87 -10.10 7.21 -6.87
C GLY A 87 -11.13 7.35 -5.73
N ARG A 88 -10.63 7.48 -4.54
CA ARG A 88 -11.42 7.70 -3.31
C ARG A 88 -11.32 9.17 -2.90
N ALA A 89 -12.43 9.88 -2.90
CA ALA A 89 -12.43 11.28 -2.46
C ALA A 89 -11.76 11.42 -1.07
N PRO A 90 -10.91 12.41 -0.86
CA PRO A 90 -10.61 13.54 -1.73
C PRO A 90 -9.47 13.33 -2.75
N THR A 91 -8.95 12.09 -2.97
CA THR A 91 -7.89 11.79 -3.94
C THR A 91 -8.44 11.24 -5.25
N TYR A 92 -8.04 11.87 -6.37
CA TYR A 92 -8.39 11.52 -7.75
C TYR A 92 -7.19 10.90 -8.46
N PHE A 93 -7.36 9.80 -9.16
CA PHE A 93 -6.29 9.18 -9.95
C PHE A 93 -6.05 9.94 -11.24
N HIS A 94 -4.81 10.41 -11.42
CA HIS A 94 -4.39 11.16 -12.60
C HIS A 94 -3.05 10.64 -13.12
N PRO A 95 -2.92 10.40 -14.45
CA PRO A 95 -1.70 9.83 -15.02
C PRO A 95 -0.43 10.67 -14.78
N SER A 96 -0.55 12.00 -14.66
CA SER A 96 0.61 12.87 -14.38
C SER A 96 1.27 12.66 -13.02
N ASN A 97 0.62 11.91 -12.13
CA ASN A 97 1.19 11.54 -10.83
C ASN A 97 1.98 10.23 -10.87
N VAL A 98 2.16 9.67 -12.07
CA VAL A 98 2.95 8.45 -12.34
C VAL A 98 4.14 8.84 -13.20
N SER A 99 5.34 8.55 -12.75
CA SER A 99 6.58 8.75 -13.50
C SER A 99 7.52 7.56 -13.34
N LEU A 100 8.48 7.44 -14.26
CA LEU A 100 9.65 6.57 -14.09
C LEU A 100 10.87 7.47 -13.84
N GLU A 101 11.47 7.34 -12.67
CA GLU A 101 12.57 8.17 -12.22
C GLU A 101 13.69 7.29 -11.65
N LYS A 102 14.92 7.45 -12.18
CA LYS A 102 16.12 6.71 -11.73
C LYS A 102 15.96 5.18 -11.73
N GLY A 103 15.18 4.64 -12.67
CA GLY A 103 14.93 3.20 -12.77
C GLY A 103 13.88 2.67 -11.78
N GLU A 104 12.96 3.51 -11.36
CA GLU A 104 11.86 3.15 -10.45
C GLU A 104 10.55 3.76 -10.92
N LEU A 105 9.44 3.08 -10.69
CA LEU A 105 8.12 3.68 -10.73
C LEU A 105 7.94 4.57 -9.50
N VAL A 106 7.54 5.82 -9.73
CA VAL A 106 7.26 6.80 -8.68
C VAL A 106 5.82 7.27 -8.77
N ILE A 107 5.11 7.16 -7.67
CA ILE A 107 3.73 7.64 -7.52
C ILE A 107 3.73 8.80 -6.50
N LYS A 108 3.21 9.97 -6.94
CA LYS A 108 3.18 11.21 -6.16
C LYS A 108 1.74 11.60 -5.82
N VAL A 109 1.59 12.48 -4.83
CA VAL A 109 0.33 13.14 -4.52
C VAL A 109 0.49 14.65 -4.71
N ASN A 110 -0.46 15.28 -5.38
CA ASN A 110 -0.49 16.74 -5.58
C ASN A 110 -1.81 17.31 -5.06
N LYS A 111 -1.73 18.46 -4.40
CA LYS A 111 -2.91 19.27 -4.11
C LYS A 111 -3.29 20.10 -5.34
N HIS A 112 -4.57 20.28 -5.58
CA HIS A 112 -5.11 21.13 -6.64
C HIS A 112 -6.05 22.17 -6.08
N ASP A 113 -6.06 23.36 -6.69
CA ASP A 113 -7.11 24.35 -6.49
C ASP A 113 -8.41 23.89 -7.17
N ASN A 114 -9.54 24.25 -6.60
CA ASN A 114 -10.87 23.64 -6.79
C ASN A 114 -11.42 23.53 -8.22
N GLU A 115 -10.78 24.10 -9.23
CA GLU A 115 -11.30 24.12 -10.62
C GLU A 115 -10.70 23.03 -11.52
N GLN A 116 -9.69 22.31 -11.05
CA GLN A 116 -8.92 21.36 -11.89
C GLN A 116 -9.36 19.89 -11.75
N LEU A 117 -10.08 19.56 -10.70
CA LEU A 117 -10.54 18.20 -10.42
C LEU A 117 -12.06 18.13 -10.36
N PRO A 118 -12.66 16.94 -10.54
CA PRO A 118 -14.09 16.77 -10.33
C PRO A 118 -14.52 17.17 -8.90
N LYS A 119 -15.79 17.53 -8.74
CA LYS A 119 -16.36 17.86 -7.43
C LYS A 119 -16.00 16.78 -6.38
N ASP A 120 -15.72 17.21 -5.16
CA ASP A 120 -15.34 16.39 -4.01
C ASP A 120 -13.89 15.86 -4.03
N PHE A 121 -13.11 16.16 -5.08
CA PHE A 121 -11.69 15.82 -5.16
C PHE A 121 -10.85 17.12 -5.03
N THR A 122 -9.85 17.06 -4.17
CA THR A 122 -8.92 18.19 -3.91
C THR A 122 -7.47 17.83 -4.13
N HIS A 123 -7.18 16.53 -4.31
CA HIS A 123 -5.84 16.01 -4.52
C HIS A 123 -5.84 15.03 -5.70
N SER A 124 -4.77 15.04 -6.48
CA SER A 124 -4.52 13.98 -7.45
C SER A 124 -3.42 13.04 -6.95
N THR A 125 -3.51 11.79 -7.36
CA THR A 125 -2.51 10.76 -7.07
C THR A 125 -2.38 9.80 -8.24
N GLY A 126 -1.32 8.98 -8.25
CA GLY A 126 -1.07 8.02 -9.31
C GLY A 126 -1.73 6.66 -9.05
N PHE A 127 -2.00 5.99 -10.15
CA PHE A 127 -2.46 4.61 -10.22
C PHE A 127 -1.90 3.96 -11.47
N ILE A 128 -1.37 2.74 -11.37
CA ILE A 128 -1.13 1.90 -12.54
C ILE A 128 -1.84 0.55 -12.36
N LYS A 129 -2.31 -0.02 -13.46
CA LYS A 129 -3.04 -1.29 -13.50
C LYS A 129 -2.47 -2.17 -14.60
N SER A 130 -2.21 -3.45 -14.29
CA SER A 130 -1.75 -4.38 -15.33
C SER A 130 -2.81 -4.63 -16.39
N LYS A 131 -2.39 -4.74 -17.65
CA LYS A 131 -3.24 -5.19 -18.76
C LYS A 131 -3.41 -6.71 -18.77
N LYS A 132 -2.40 -7.41 -18.24
CA LYS A 132 -2.46 -8.85 -18.02
C LYS A 132 -3.27 -9.16 -16.78
N GLN A 133 -4.16 -10.11 -16.89
CA GLN A 133 -4.79 -10.80 -15.75
C GLN A 133 -4.04 -12.09 -15.45
N PHE A 134 -3.86 -12.38 -14.19
CA PHE A 134 -3.17 -13.55 -13.68
C PHE A 134 -4.17 -14.44 -12.91
N LEU A 135 -4.10 -15.73 -13.13
CA LEU A 135 -4.76 -16.72 -12.29
C LEU A 135 -3.70 -17.60 -11.68
N TYR A 136 -3.48 -17.44 -10.38
CA TYR A 136 -2.41 -18.08 -9.59
C TYR A 136 -1.00 -17.63 -10.00
N GLY A 137 -0.01 -18.08 -9.27
CA GLY A 137 1.39 -17.76 -9.45
C GLY A 137 2.06 -17.17 -8.22
N TYR A 138 3.28 -16.71 -8.39
CA TYR A 138 4.00 -15.91 -7.41
C TYR A 138 4.20 -14.50 -7.96
N PHE A 139 3.97 -13.49 -7.11
CA PHE A 139 4.07 -12.07 -7.47
C PHE A 139 4.93 -11.36 -6.44
N GLU A 140 5.83 -10.51 -6.89
CA GLU A 140 6.78 -9.82 -6.03
C GLU A 140 7.02 -8.39 -6.51
N ALA A 141 7.07 -7.45 -5.57
CA ALA A 141 7.49 -6.07 -5.85
C ALA A 141 8.39 -5.57 -4.71
N GLU A 142 9.46 -4.85 -5.06
CA GLU A 142 10.30 -4.16 -4.08
C GLU A 142 9.85 -2.70 -4.01
N CYS A 143 9.27 -2.33 -2.86
CA CYS A 143 8.61 -1.04 -2.67
C CYS A 143 9.18 -0.30 -1.46
N LYS A 144 9.31 1.04 -1.59
CA LYS A 144 9.46 1.96 -0.48
C LYS A 144 8.18 2.77 -0.34
N LEU A 145 7.51 2.58 0.79
CA LEU A 145 6.21 3.19 1.06
C LEU A 145 6.33 4.70 1.32
N MET A 146 5.28 5.43 1.02
CA MET A 146 5.23 6.87 1.17
C MET A 146 5.32 7.29 2.65
N ASP A 147 6.26 8.18 3.00
CA ASP A 147 6.32 8.82 4.33
C ASP A 147 5.47 10.09 4.37
N ALA A 148 4.20 9.95 4.04
CA ALA A 148 3.18 10.98 4.13
C ALA A 148 1.84 10.31 4.48
N PRO A 149 0.80 11.06 4.90
CA PRO A 149 -0.46 10.46 5.37
C PRO A 149 -1.34 9.95 4.21
N TRP A 150 -0.75 9.09 3.37
CA TRP A 150 -1.43 8.42 2.26
C TRP A 150 -1.22 6.91 2.35
N VAL A 151 -2.17 6.14 1.86
CA VAL A 151 -2.01 4.70 1.69
C VAL A 151 -1.17 4.43 0.45
N SER A 152 -0.14 3.61 0.59
CA SER A 152 0.56 2.98 -0.52
C SER A 152 0.02 1.58 -0.72
N GLY A 153 -0.40 1.26 -1.93
CA GLY A 153 -1.07 0.00 -2.28
C GLY A 153 -0.34 -0.80 -3.37
N PHE A 154 -0.13 -2.10 -3.08
CA PHE A 154 0.17 -3.15 -4.05
C PHE A 154 -0.84 -4.27 -3.82
N TRP A 155 -1.74 -4.48 -4.76
CA TRP A 155 -2.90 -5.33 -4.59
C TRP A 155 -3.40 -5.87 -5.92
N MET A 156 -4.24 -6.91 -5.86
CA MET A 156 -4.80 -7.55 -7.03
C MET A 156 -6.32 -7.64 -6.92
N THR A 157 -7.02 -7.30 -7.99
CA THR A 157 -8.49 -7.41 -8.04
C THR A 157 -8.98 -7.65 -9.46
N ASN A 158 -10.17 -8.18 -9.57
CA ASN A 158 -10.99 -8.09 -10.76
C ASN A 158 -12.44 -7.82 -10.37
N VAL A 159 -13.04 -6.85 -11.04
CA VAL A 159 -14.43 -6.43 -10.82
C VAL A 159 -15.27 -6.94 -11.99
N ASP A 160 -15.94 -8.05 -11.79
CA ASP A 160 -16.92 -8.59 -12.74
C ASP A 160 -18.32 -8.52 -12.14
N LYS A 161 -19.35 -8.65 -12.98
CA LYS A 161 -20.75 -8.56 -12.60
C LYS A 161 -21.12 -9.53 -11.47
N ASP A 162 -20.65 -10.77 -11.58
CA ASP A 162 -21.01 -11.88 -10.69
C ASP A 162 -19.83 -12.42 -9.88
N TRP A 163 -18.62 -11.88 -10.11
CA TRP A 163 -17.42 -12.27 -9.37
C TRP A 163 -16.51 -11.08 -9.14
N TRP A 164 -16.30 -10.73 -7.88
CA TRP A 164 -15.43 -9.63 -7.49
C TRP A 164 -14.70 -10.01 -6.20
N THR A 165 -13.42 -10.30 -6.34
CA THR A 165 -12.49 -10.62 -5.24
C THR A 165 -11.27 -9.73 -5.31
N GLU A 166 -10.56 -9.60 -4.18
CA GLU A 166 -9.40 -8.73 -4.04
C GLU A 166 -8.40 -9.35 -3.07
N ILE A 167 -7.11 -9.18 -3.34
CA ILE A 167 -5.99 -9.59 -2.49
C ILE A 167 -5.08 -8.38 -2.30
N ASP A 168 -5.01 -7.85 -1.06
CA ASP A 168 -4.16 -6.71 -0.71
C ASP A 168 -2.84 -7.21 -0.15
N ILE A 169 -1.80 -7.20 -0.99
CA ILE A 169 -0.46 -7.67 -0.66
C ILE A 169 0.22 -6.66 0.25
N CYS A 170 0.09 -5.38 -0.10
CA CYS A 170 0.49 -4.23 0.68
C CYS A 170 -0.63 -3.19 0.63
N GLU A 171 -1.21 -2.86 1.77
CA GLU A 171 -2.13 -1.73 1.95
C GLU A 171 -1.76 -1.03 3.27
N ASN A 172 -0.84 -0.05 3.20
CA ASN A 172 -0.22 0.53 4.39
C ASN A 172 -0.07 2.04 4.27
N ALA A 173 -0.22 2.73 5.41
CA ALA A 173 -0.03 4.17 5.55
C ALA A 173 1.00 4.47 6.67
N PRO A 174 2.28 4.08 6.51
CA PRO A 174 3.28 4.24 7.58
C PRO A 174 3.67 5.71 7.80
N GLY A 175 3.41 6.59 6.85
CA GLY A 175 3.55 8.03 7.05
C GLY A 175 2.58 8.61 8.11
N VAL A 176 1.51 7.91 8.45
CA VAL A 176 0.72 8.17 9.64
C VAL A 176 1.48 7.63 10.86
N VAL A 177 1.92 8.50 11.76
CA VAL A 177 2.90 8.21 12.81
C VAL A 177 2.60 6.94 13.62
N TYR A 178 1.33 6.71 13.96
CA TYR A 178 0.95 5.52 14.72
C TYR A 178 0.83 4.23 13.89
N ASN A 179 1.04 4.29 12.54
CA ASN A 179 1.00 3.12 11.66
C ASN A 179 2.38 2.68 11.17
N ARG A 180 3.46 3.30 11.61
CA ARG A 180 4.82 3.06 11.10
C ARG A 180 5.29 1.61 11.18
N HIS A 181 4.76 0.87 12.15
CA HIS A 181 5.08 -0.54 12.40
C HIS A 181 3.96 -1.50 11.97
N ASP A 182 2.88 -0.98 11.35
CA ASP A 182 1.74 -1.79 10.96
C ASP A 182 1.99 -2.45 9.60
N LEU A 183 2.23 -3.74 9.59
CA LEU A 183 2.22 -4.55 8.39
C LEU A 183 0.81 -5.13 8.21
N ASN A 184 0.06 -4.59 7.24
CA ASN A 184 -1.29 -5.02 6.94
C ASN A 184 -1.31 -5.88 5.67
N SER A 185 -2.14 -6.90 5.68
CA SER A 185 -2.56 -7.65 4.50
C SER A 185 -4.04 -7.96 4.60
N ASN A 186 -4.73 -8.01 3.47
CA ASN A 186 -6.16 -8.27 3.46
C ASN A 186 -6.55 -9.17 2.29
N ILE A 187 -7.70 -9.79 2.41
CA ILE A 187 -8.39 -10.49 1.34
C ILE A 187 -9.86 -10.13 1.42
N HIS A 188 -10.46 -9.78 0.28
CA HIS A 188 -11.88 -9.40 0.19
C HIS A 188 -12.64 -10.31 -0.75
N VAL A 189 -13.88 -10.60 -0.39
CA VAL A 189 -14.89 -11.15 -1.27
C VAL A 189 -16.06 -10.19 -1.30
N PHE A 190 -16.27 -9.53 -2.42
CA PHE A 190 -17.43 -8.66 -2.64
C PHE A 190 -18.57 -9.45 -3.27
N LYS A 191 -18.23 -10.38 -4.18
CA LYS A 191 -19.13 -11.35 -4.82
C LYS A 191 -18.35 -12.59 -5.19
N SER A 192 -18.97 -13.76 -5.09
CA SER A 192 -18.36 -15.01 -5.55
C SER A 192 -19.40 -16.01 -6.00
N PRO A 193 -19.16 -16.78 -7.06
CA PRO A 193 -20.02 -17.91 -7.46
C PRO A 193 -20.11 -19.00 -6.39
N ALA A 194 -19.11 -19.10 -5.49
CA ALA A 194 -19.12 -20.06 -4.38
C ALA A 194 -20.17 -19.75 -3.31
N ASP A 195 -20.66 -18.52 -3.25
CA ASP A 195 -21.63 -18.07 -2.22
C ASP A 195 -23.08 -18.46 -2.56
N GLN A 196 -23.32 -19.20 -3.64
CA GLN A 196 -24.58 -19.81 -4.08
C GLN A 196 -25.86 -19.02 -3.67
N GLY A 197 -25.97 -17.76 -4.14
CA GLY A 197 -27.19 -16.96 -4.00
C GLY A 197 -27.21 -15.93 -2.85
N ASP A 198 -26.28 -15.93 -1.92
CA ASP A 198 -26.08 -14.80 -1.00
C ASP A 198 -25.09 -13.78 -1.56
N VAL A 199 -25.52 -13.07 -2.58
CA VAL A 199 -24.76 -12.04 -3.31
C VAL A 199 -24.42 -10.81 -2.46
N LYS A 200 -24.79 -10.80 -1.19
CA LYS A 200 -24.66 -9.64 -0.29
C LYS A 200 -23.50 -9.76 0.70
N ALA A 201 -22.87 -10.91 0.80
CA ALA A 201 -21.83 -11.12 1.79
C ALA A 201 -20.47 -10.59 1.34
N HIS A 202 -20.30 -9.26 1.33
CA HIS A 202 -18.95 -8.71 1.40
C HIS A 202 -18.33 -9.11 2.73
N PHE A 203 -17.22 -9.84 2.69
CA PHE A 203 -16.38 -10.04 3.85
C PHE A 203 -14.93 -9.68 3.53
N SER A 204 -14.21 -9.25 4.55
CA SER A 204 -12.77 -9.03 4.51
C SER A 204 -12.11 -9.74 5.70
N ARG A 205 -10.86 -10.13 5.51
CA ARG A 205 -10.04 -10.74 6.57
C ARG A 205 -8.73 -9.98 6.67
N THR A 206 -8.80 -8.77 7.20
CA THR A 206 -7.62 -7.95 7.50
C THR A 206 -6.87 -8.55 8.69
N ILE A 207 -5.58 -8.75 8.54
CA ILE A 207 -4.68 -9.16 9.62
C ILE A 207 -3.50 -8.19 9.66
N LYS A 208 -3.15 -7.79 10.88
CA LYS A 208 -2.07 -6.85 11.17
C LYS A 208 -0.95 -7.58 11.92
N TYR A 209 0.29 -7.36 11.47
CA TYR A 209 1.51 -7.85 12.09
C TYR A 209 2.38 -6.69 12.53
N TYR A 210 3.16 -6.88 13.57
CA TYR A 210 4.15 -5.88 13.99
C TYR A 210 5.42 -6.03 13.16
N PHE A 211 5.81 -4.96 12.47
CA PHE A 211 7.08 -4.88 11.77
C PHE A 211 8.10 -4.16 12.65
N PRO A 212 9.25 -4.78 12.99
CA PRO A 212 10.18 -4.25 14.02
C PRO A 212 10.86 -2.93 13.66
N LYS A 213 10.86 -2.55 12.37
CA LYS A 213 11.36 -1.26 11.86
C LYS A 213 10.21 -0.40 11.36
N GLU A 214 10.47 0.88 11.08
CA GLU A 214 9.52 1.74 10.40
C GLU A 214 9.43 1.34 8.92
N LEU A 215 8.25 0.94 8.45
CA LEU A 215 8.03 0.40 7.08
C LEU A 215 8.39 1.36 5.95
N GLN A 216 8.32 2.68 6.19
CA GLN A 216 8.67 3.68 5.17
C GLN A 216 10.16 4.04 5.17
N ALA A 217 10.95 3.56 6.15
CA ALA A 217 12.34 3.94 6.28
C ALA A 217 13.21 3.38 5.14
N ASP A 218 12.85 2.21 4.60
CA ASP A 218 13.63 1.51 3.58
C ASP A 218 12.72 0.80 2.55
N TYR A 219 13.35 0.20 1.54
CA TYR A 219 12.69 -0.69 0.60
C TYR A 219 12.44 -2.05 1.25
N HIS A 220 11.28 -2.63 0.95
CA HIS A 220 10.90 -3.98 1.36
C HIS A 220 10.36 -4.75 0.17
N VAL A 221 10.61 -6.06 0.16
CA VAL A 221 10.11 -6.97 -0.87
C VAL A 221 8.79 -7.59 -0.41
N TRP A 222 7.71 -7.19 -1.07
CA TRP A 222 6.36 -7.69 -0.84
C TRP A 222 6.07 -8.85 -1.79
N GLY A 223 5.67 -10.00 -1.26
CA GLY A 223 5.45 -11.21 -2.04
C GLY A 223 4.09 -11.83 -1.78
N LEU A 224 3.54 -12.44 -2.83
CA LEU A 224 2.30 -13.20 -2.81
C LEU A 224 2.51 -14.53 -3.54
N GLU A 225 2.30 -15.65 -2.87
CA GLU A 225 2.11 -16.95 -3.49
C GLU A 225 0.62 -17.28 -3.47
N TRP A 226 0.04 -17.40 -4.65
CA TRP A 226 -1.39 -17.64 -4.81
C TRP A 226 -1.61 -18.87 -5.66
N THR A 227 -2.24 -19.89 -5.06
CA THR A 227 -2.56 -21.16 -5.70
C THR A 227 -4.06 -21.47 -5.62
N ALA A 228 -4.49 -22.59 -6.15
CA ALA A 228 -5.87 -23.05 -6.00
C ALA A 228 -6.21 -23.40 -4.53
N GLU A 229 -5.22 -23.74 -3.70
CA GLU A 229 -5.42 -24.21 -2.34
C GLU A 229 -5.21 -23.15 -1.27
N PHE A 230 -4.27 -22.22 -1.51
CA PHE A 230 -3.88 -21.23 -0.49
C PHE A 230 -3.43 -19.90 -1.09
N ILE A 231 -3.40 -18.88 -0.22
CA ILE A 231 -2.85 -17.55 -0.44
C ILE A 231 -1.83 -17.29 0.67
N ARG A 232 -0.55 -17.09 0.30
CA ARG A 232 0.55 -16.82 1.22
C ARG A 232 1.14 -15.46 0.97
N PHE A 233 1.37 -14.72 2.04
CA PHE A 233 1.93 -13.37 2.01
C PHE A 233 3.33 -13.37 2.60
N TYR A 234 4.23 -12.67 1.91
CA TYR A 234 5.64 -12.58 2.28
C TYR A 234 6.07 -11.12 2.41
N ILE A 235 6.95 -10.86 3.36
CA ILE A 235 7.71 -9.60 3.50
C ILE A 235 9.18 -9.93 3.61
N ASP A 236 10.02 -9.34 2.74
CA ASP A 236 11.45 -9.64 2.65
C ASP A 236 11.76 -11.15 2.56
N GLY A 237 10.92 -11.89 1.84
CA GLY A 237 10.98 -13.35 1.69
C GLY A 237 10.50 -14.15 2.90
N ILE A 238 10.09 -13.51 3.99
CA ILE A 238 9.57 -14.15 5.20
C ILE A 238 8.07 -14.38 5.04
N LEU A 239 7.63 -15.64 5.12
CA LEU A 239 6.20 -15.98 5.21
C LEU A 239 5.63 -15.45 6.52
N PHE A 240 4.63 -14.56 6.44
CA PHE A 240 3.98 -14.02 7.63
C PHE A 240 2.48 -14.34 7.72
N ARG A 241 1.84 -14.67 6.60
CA ARG A 241 0.42 -15.01 6.57
C ARG A 241 0.15 -16.11 5.56
N GLU A 242 -0.68 -17.08 5.95
CA GLU A 242 -1.31 -18.06 5.06
C GLU A 242 -2.82 -18.06 5.27
N ALA A 243 -3.57 -18.18 4.20
CA ALA A 243 -5.02 -18.33 4.21
C ALA A 243 -5.45 -19.41 3.20
N PRO A 244 -6.49 -20.22 3.48
CA PRO A 244 -7.04 -21.12 2.48
C PRO A 244 -7.68 -20.29 1.35
N ASN A 245 -7.48 -20.72 0.09
CA ASN A 245 -8.14 -20.13 -1.06
C ASN A 245 -9.53 -20.78 -1.24
N THR A 246 -10.56 -20.08 -0.83
CA THR A 246 -11.95 -20.55 -0.92
C THR A 246 -12.78 -19.82 -1.98
N HIS A 247 -12.31 -18.65 -2.47
CA HIS A 247 -13.09 -17.77 -3.35
C HIS A 247 -12.27 -17.09 -4.44
N TRP A 248 -10.95 -17.02 -4.29
CA TRP A 248 -10.05 -16.28 -5.21
C TRP A 248 -9.60 -17.18 -6.36
N HIS A 249 -10.56 -17.54 -7.26
CA HIS A 249 -10.35 -18.45 -8.39
C HIS A 249 -10.67 -17.77 -9.73
N GLN A 250 -10.72 -16.43 -9.76
CA GLN A 250 -10.84 -15.65 -10.99
C GLN A 250 -9.52 -14.97 -11.37
N PRO A 251 -9.22 -14.73 -12.64
CA PRO A 251 -8.05 -13.94 -13.02
C PRO A 251 -8.11 -12.52 -12.45
N LEU A 252 -7.03 -12.05 -11.83
CA LEU A 252 -6.92 -10.73 -11.21
C LEU A 252 -5.88 -9.86 -11.93
N GLU A 253 -6.12 -8.54 -11.93
CA GLU A 253 -5.17 -7.53 -12.38
C GLU A 253 -4.35 -6.99 -11.20
N VAL A 254 -3.08 -6.70 -11.44
CA VAL A 254 -2.16 -6.08 -10.48
C VAL A 254 -2.33 -4.57 -10.48
N ASN A 255 -2.34 -3.97 -9.31
CA ASN A 255 -2.49 -2.54 -9.11
C ASN A 255 -1.40 -1.99 -8.18
N PHE A 256 -0.89 -0.78 -8.52
CA PHE A 256 -0.11 0.07 -7.64
C PHE A 256 -0.75 1.45 -7.59
N ASN A 257 -0.96 1.97 -6.39
CA ASN A 257 -1.54 3.30 -6.21
C ASN A 257 -1.18 3.95 -4.87
N CYS A 258 -1.45 5.25 -4.78
CA CYS A 258 -1.61 5.91 -3.50
C CYS A 258 -3.01 6.49 -3.39
N GLU A 259 -3.56 6.56 -2.19
CA GLU A 259 -4.87 7.17 -1.95
C GLU A 259 -5.05 7.67 -0.52
N SER A 260 -6.06 8.52 -0.30
CA SER A 260 -6.56 8.80 1.03
C SER A 260 -7.42 7.65 1.53
N ASN A 261 -7.29 7.31 2.81
CA ASN A 261 -8.13 6.26 3.40
C ASN A 261 -8.31 6.51 4.90
N LYS A 262 -9.54 6.82 5.32
CA LYS A 262 -9.87 7.12 6.71
C LYS A 262 -9.62 5.96 7.68
N TRP A 263 -9.69 4.71 7.22
CA TRP A 263 -9.46 3.54 8.07
C TRP A 263 -8.01 3.41 8.53
N PHE A 264 -7.08 4.00 7.78
CA PHE A 264 -5.67 4.08 8.14
C PHE A 264 -5.29 5.44 8.74
N GLY A 265 -6.25 6.37 8.90
CA GLY A 265 -5.96 7.76 9.25
C GLY A 265 -5.23 8.52 8.16
N ALA A 266 -5.16 7.96 6.94
CA ALA A 266 -4.55 8.56 5.77
C ALA A 266 -5.53 9.57 5.16
N LEU A 267 -5.50 10.79 5.69
CA LEU A 267 -6.32 11.91 5.25
C LEU A 267 -5.41 13.06 4.78
N PRO A 268 -5.94 13.96 3.94
CA PRO A 268 -5.17 15.11 3.48
C PRO A 268 -4.55 15.88 4.63
N ASP A 269 -3.23 16.05 4.59
CA ASP A 269 -2.47 16.92 5.48
C ASP A 269 -1.61 17.83 4.62
N ASP A 270 -2.02 19.10 4.50
CA ASP A 270 -1.34 20.09 3.66
C ASP A 270 0.12 20.36 4.04
N LYS A 271 0.55 19.89 5.21
CA LYS A 271 1.93 20.04 5.69
C LYS A 271 2.85 18.89 5.22
N ARG A 272 2.30 17.79 4.72
CA ARG A 272 3.04 16.55 4.40
C ARG A 272 2.56 15.92 3.09
N LEU A 273 2.49 16.75 2.01
CA LEU A 273 2.06 16.28 0.68
C LEU A 273 3.18 15.68 -0.18
N ASP A 274 4.43 15.97 0.14
CA ASP A 274 5.63 15.70 -0.65
C ASP A 274 6.18 14.25 -0.54
N GLY A 275 5.34 13.32 -0.11
CA GLY A 275 5.70 11.91 -0.07
C GLY A 275 5.67 11.26 -1.46
N GLU A 276 6.51 10.24 -1.62
CA GLU A 276 6.62 9.44 -2.83
C GLU A 276 6.52 7.95 -2.49
N PHE A 277 5.75 7.21 -3.28
CA PHE A 277 5.73 5.75 -3.26
C PHE A 277 6.59 5.25 -4.41
N HIS A 278 7.65 4.50 -4.10
CA HIS A 278 8.61 3.98 -5.06
C HIS A 278 8.43 2.48 -5.25
N VAL A 279 8.53 2.00 -6.49
CA VAL A 279 8.56 0.59 -6.84
C VAL A 279 9.72 0.33 -7.78
N LYS A 280 10.73 -0.46 -7.34
CA LYS A 280 11.90 -0.79 -8.15
C LYS A 280 11.57 -1.78 -9.25
N TYR A 281 10.77 -2.77 -8.94
CA TYR A 281 10.33 -3.78 -9.91
C TYR A 281 8.99 -4.40 -9.49
N PHE A 282 8.33 -4.97 -10.49
CA PHE A 282 7.27 -5.96 -10.34
C PHE A 282 7.67 -7.22 -11.11
N ARG A 283 7.65 -8.36 -10.46
CA ARG A 283 7.95 -9.66 -11.07
C ARG A 283 6.84 -10.67 -10.80
N ALA A 284 6.52 -11.43 -11.83
CA ALA A 284 5.53 -12.50 -11.78
C ALA A 284 6.16 -13.83 -12.21
N TRP A 285 5.79 -14.89 -11.54
CA TRP A 285 6.20 -16.25 -11.86
C TRP A 285 5.00 -17.17 -11.98
N ASP A 286 5.15 -18.19 -12.81
CA ASP A 286 4.23 -19.29 -12.94
C ASP A 286 4.91 -20.60 -12.50
N HIS A 287 4.13 -21.59 -12.15
CA HIS A 287 4.63 -22.94 -11.94
C HIS A 287 5.03 -23.60 -13.27
N LYS A 288 6.13 -24.35 -13.28
CA LYS A 288 6.50 -25.18 -14.44
C LYS A 288 5.66 -26.44 -14.50
#